data_fa6510668ed280a5d0763ad4e5a23318
#
_entry.id   fa6510668ed280a5d0763ad4e5a23318
#
_cell.length_a   1.000
_cell.length_b   1.000
_cell.length_c   1.000
_cell.angle_alpha   90.00
_cell.angle_beta   90.00
_cell.angle_gamma   90.00
#
_symmetry.space_group_name_H-M   'P 1'
#
loop_
_entity.id
_entity.type
_entity.pdbx_description
1 polymer ?
#
loop_
_entity_poly.entity_id
_entity_poly.type
_entity_poly.pdbx_seq_one_letter_code
_entity_poly.pdbx_strand_id
1 'polypeptide(L)'
;YLGVRESSNKPGIIYNPIIFGLYGQGEDYTFKFISNAIMKNLLEMPIVINQNVVFDYLYLGDFLKVMDKLIEEDVPNREFNITPTESIDLCSIVEIINEIGDFKSEVTVKNPGLNYQYTADNTRLLENMGNDFVFTSYKEGIKELYDYYKENLDRLDTEAIRKDELLKYCKTKG
;
A
#
# COMPACT_ATOMS: atom_id res chain seq x y z
N TYR A 1 4.90 19.90 9.20
CA TYR A 1 4.32 20.81 8.19
C TYR A 1 4.83 22.25 8.36
N LEU A 2 4.65 22.87 9.54
CA LEU A 2 5.16 24.23 9.82
C LEU A 2 6.69 24.31 9.74
N GLY A 3 7.40 23.33 10.29
CA GLY A 3 8.87 23.28 10.28
C GLY A 3 9.46 23.21 8.87
N VAL A 4 8.80 22.54 7.92
CA VAL A 4 9.21 22.48 6.51
C VAL A 4 9.04 23.84 5.83
N ARG A 5 7.94 24.55 6.08
CA ARG A 5 7.70 25.91 5.56
C ARG A 5 8.72 26.91 6.10
N GLU A 6 9.03 26.85 7.38
CA GLU A 6 10.01 27.74 8.01
C GLU A 6 11.44 27.50 7.53
N SER A 7 11.76 26.26 7.09
CA SER A 7 13.07 25.91 6.59
C SER A 7 13.30 26.27 5.11
N SER A 8 12.27 26.73 4.38
CA SER A 8 12.36 27.12 2.96
C SER A 8 13.38 28.21 2.68
N ASN A 9 13.80 28.99 3.70
CA ASN A 9 14.80 30.05 3.62
C ASN A 9 16.22 29.59 4.03
N LYS A 10 16.41 28.29 4.34
CA LYS A 10 17.73 27.75 4.74
C LYS A 10 18.45 27.19 3.51
N PRO A 11 19.79 27.16 3.49
CA PRO A 11 20.52 26.47 2.44
C PRO A 11 20.20 24.95 2.47
N GLY A 12 19.85 24.43 1.33
CA GLY A 12 19.45 23.03 1.15
C GLY A 12 18.05 22.89 0.55
N ILE A 13 17.79 21.72 -0.03
CA ILE A 13 16.51 21.36 -0.62
C ILE A 13 15.73 20.54 0.40
N ILE A 14 14.50 20.94 0.71
CA ILE A 14 13.61 20.21 1.60
C ILE A 14 12.36 19.84 0.82
N TYR A 15 12.08 18.56 0.75
CA TYR A 15 10.85 18.00 0.21
C TYR A 15 9.90 17.58 1.33
N ASN A 16 8.60 17.75 1.11
CA ASN A 16 7.53 17.31 2.00
C ASN A 16 6.58 16.37 1.26
N PRO A 17 6.99 15.14 0.97
CA PRO A 17 6.13 14.15 0.34
C PRO A 17 5.12 13.60 1.35
N ILE A 18 3.86 13.41 0.91
CA ILE A 18 2.78 12.85 1.72
C ILE A 18 2.45 11.46 1.18
N ILE A 19 2.67 10.43 1.99
CA ILE A 19 2.42 9.03 1.63
C ILE A 19 1.06 8.62 2.18
N PHE A 20 0.21 8.01 1.33
CA PHE A 20 -1.13 7.56 1.70
C PHE A 20 -1.14 6.11 2.18
N GLY A 21 -0.71 5.19 1.38
CA GLY A 21 -0.62 3.78 1.73
C GLY A 21 0.57 3.13 1.03
N LEU A 22 1.59 2.73 1.79
CA LEU A 22 2.75 2.04 1.25
C LEU A 22 2.62 0.54 1.55
N TYR A 23 2.88 -0.31 0.55
CA TYR A 23 2.95 -1.76 0.73
C TYR A 23 4.20 -2.33 0.07
N GLY A 24 4.70 -3.42 0.64
CA GLY A 24 5.89 -4.10 0.14
C GLY A 24 6.62 -4.87 1.22
N GLN A 25 7.82 -5.36 0.88
CA GLN A 25 8.65 -6.13 1.80
C GLN A 25 9.02 -5.31 3.04
N GLY A 26 8.93 -5.95 4.21
CA GLY A 26 9.29 -5.33 5.49
C GLY A 26 8.16 -4.59 6.19
N GLU A 27 6.95 -4.50 5.60
CA GLU A 27 5.81 -3.96 6.33
C GLU A 27 5.25 -4.95 7.38
N ASP A 28 4.49 -4.43 8.33
CA ASP A 28 3.85 -5.24 9.36
C ASP A 28 2.68 -6.05 8.79
N TYR A 29 2.93 -7.33 8.48
CA TYR A 29 1.94 -8.26 7.93
C TYR A 29 0.82 -8.63 8.92
N THR A 30 0.92 -8.25 10.19
CA THR A 30 -0.16 -8.46 11.16
C THR A 30 -1.25 -7.39 11.08
N PHE A 31 -0.91 -6.16 10.67
CA PHE A 31 -1.80 -5.00 10.64
C PHE A 31 -2.03 -4.37 9.27
N LYS A 32 -1.19 -4.65 8.28
CA LYS A 32 -1.31 -4.09 6.93
C LYS A 32 -2.12 -5.02 6.04
N PHE A 33 -3.19 -4.50 5.43
CA PHE A 33 -4.20 -5.32 4.78
C PHE A 33 -3.63 -6.23 3.69
N ILE A 34 -2.84 -5.70 2.74
CA ILE A 34 -2.31 -6.49 1.61
C ILE A 34 -1.46 -7.64 2.13
N SER A 35 -0.49 -7.35 2.99
CA SER A 35 0.40 -8.35 3.58
C SER A 35 -0.34 -9.37 4.44
N ASN A 36 -1.32 -8.92 5.25
CA ASN A 36 -2.15 -9.81 6.07
C ASN A 36 -3.01 -10.75 5.20
N ALA A 37 -3.60 -10.23 4.12
CA ALA A 37 -4.41 -11.04 3.20
C ALA A 37 -3.55 -12.06 2.45
N ILE A 38 -2.33 -11.71 2.02
CA ILE A 38 -1.38 -12.65 1.42
C ILE A 38 -1.02 -13.75 2.43
N MET A 39 -0.66 -13.38 3.66
CA MET A 39 -0.31 -14.36 4.70
C MET A 39 -1.47 -15.31 5.01
N LYS A 40 -2.70 -14.80 5.09
CA LYS A 40 -3.90 -15.64 5.26
C LYS A 40 -4.09 -16.61 4.10
N ASN A 41 -3.91 -16.14 2.86
CA ASN A 41 -4.02 -16.99 1.69
C ASN A 41 -2.98 -18.12 1.70
N LEU A 42 -1.71 -17.79 2.00
CA LEU A 42 -0.63 -18.78 2.14
C LEU A 42 -0.88 -19.80 3.26
N LEU A 43 -1.60 -19.43 4.31
CA LEU A 43 -1.98 -20.28 5.43
C LEU A 43 -3.35 -20.97 5.25
N GLU A 44 -3.93 -20.89 4.06
CA GLU A 44 -5.23 -21.49 3.71
C GLU A 44 -6.38 -21.01 4.63
N MET A 45 -6.34 -19.73 5.01
CA MET A 45 -7.32 -19.10 5.89
C MET A 45 -8.33 -18.26 5.11
N PRO A 46 -9.57 -18.08 5.65
CA PRO A 46 -10.51 -17.11 5.11
C PRO A 46 -10.03 -15.67 5.35
N ILE A 47 -10.44 -14.76 4.47
CA ILE A 47 -10.17 -13.33 4.57
C ILE A 47 -11.46 -12.59 4.93
N VAL A 48 -11.43 -11.86 6.04
CA VAL A 48 -12.57 -11.07 6.48
C VAL A 48 -12.26 -9.59 6.31
N ILE A 49 -13.12 -8.90 5.56
CA ILE A 49 -13.09 -7.45 5.36
C ILE A 49 -14.18 -6.83 6.24
N ASN A 50 -13.80 -5.89 7.11
CA ASN A 50 -14.78 -5.24 7.98
C ASN A 50 -15.81 -4.42 7.17
N GLN A 51 -15.33 -3.56 6.28
CA GLN A 51 -16.11 -2.84 5.26
C GLN A 51 -15.18 -2.55 4.08
N ASN A 52 -15.67 -2.64 2.85
CA ASN A 52 -14.83 -2.38 1.67
C ASN A 52 -14.39 -0.91 1.60
N VAL A 53 -13.15 -0.66 1.24
CA VAL A 53 -12.52 0.67 1.21
C VAL A 53 -11.69 0.80 -0.05
N VAL A 54 -11.74 1.96 -0.68
CA VAL A 54 -10.86 2.31 -1.81
C VAL A 54 -9.62 3.04 -1.30
N PHE A 55 -8.45 2.56 -1.70
CA PHE A 55 -7.16 3.12 -1.34
C PHE A 55 -6.28 3.38 -2.57
N ASP A 56 -5.37 4.32 -2.41
CA ASP A 56 -4.20 4.50 -3.27
C ASP A 56 -2.99 3.81 -2.61
N TYR A 57 -2.89 2.51 -2.79
CA TYR A 57 -1.74 1.77 -2.30
C TYR A 57 -0.54 1.92 -3.23
N LEU A 58 0.55 2.46 -2.72
CA LEU A 58 1.81 2.62 -3.45
C LEU A 58 2.72 1.41 -3.20
N TYR A 59 3.24 0.82 -4.26
CA TYR A 59 4.24 -0.23 -4.15
C TYR A 59 5.59 0.32 -3.70
N LEU A 60 6.29 -0.39 -2.80
CA LEU A 60 7.58 0.01 -2.25
C LEU A 60 8.63 0.27 -3.35
N GLY A 61 8.65 -0.54 -4.41
CA GLY A 61 9.57 -0.35 -5.52
C GLY A 61 9.38 0.99 -6.24
N ASP A 62 8.13 1.43 -6.40
CA ASP A 62 7.85 2.74 -7.00
C ASP A 62 8.18 3.89 -6.04
N PHE A 63 7.94 3.71 -4.74
CA PHE A 63 8.38 4.68 -3.73
C PHE A 63 9.90 4.89 -3.77
N LEU A 64 10.69 3.82 -3.91
CA LEU A 64 12.14 3.92 -4.02
C LEU A 64 12.56 4.69 -5.27
N LYS A 65 11.93 4.47 -6.42
CA LYS A 65 12.19 5.25 -7.66
C LYS A 65 11.93 6.75 -7.44
N VAL A 66 10.86 7.09 -6.71
CA VAL A 66 10.58 8.49 -6.34
C VAL A 66 11.67 9.04 -5.45
N MET A 67 12.12 8.28 -4.44
CA MET A 67 13.19 8.73 -3.54
C MET A 67 14.52 8.93 -4.27
N ASP A 68 14.89 8.02 -5.16
CA ASP A 68 16.10 8.14 -5.97
C ASP A 68 16.08 9.45 -6.80
N LYS A 69 14.93 9.73 -7.45
CA LYS A 69 14.75 10.99 -8.19
C LYS A 69 14.95 12.24 -7.34
N LEU A 70 14.38 12.25 -6.11
CA LEU A 70 14.51 13.38 -5.19
C LEU A 70 15.93 13.56 -4.65
N ILE A 71 16.72 12.49 -4.60
CA ILE A 71 18.12 12.54 -4.15
C ILE A 71 19.03 13.05 -5.29
N GLU A 72 18.75 12.62 -6.50
CA GLU A 72 19.61 12.89 -7.65
C GLU A 72 19.30 14.22 -8.35
N GLU A 73 18.05 14.69 -8.29
CA GLU A 73 17.58 15.83 -9.05
C GLU A 73 16.82 16.85 -8.18
N ASP A 74 16.91 18.12 -8.56
CA ASP A 74 16.04 19.17 -8.01
C ASP A 74 14.73 19.21 -8.83
N VAL A 75 13.64 18.79 -8.21
CA VAL A 75 12.33 18.68 -8.87
C VAL A 75 11.46 19.92 -8.60
N PRO A 76 10.51 20.27 -9.50
CA PRO A 76 9.77 21.52 -9.42
C PRO A 76 8.85 21.62 -8.20
N ASN A 77 8.23 20.52 -7.77
CA ASN A 77 7.29 20.55 -6.66
C ASN A 77 7.96 20.02 -5.38
N ARG A 78 7.92 20.83 -4.32
CA ARG A 78 8.50 20.53 -3.00
C ARG A 78 7.51 19.82 -2.06
N GLU A 79 6.23 19.98 -2.30
CA GLU A 79 5.14 19.44 -1.50
C GLU A 79 4.15 18.74 -2.42
N PHE A 80 3.99 17.42 -2.29
CA PHE A 80 3.19 16.59 -3.17
C PHE A 80 2.78 15.28 -2.51
N ASN A 81 1.70 14.69 -3.00
CA ASN A 81 1.28 13.36 -2.58
C ASN A 81 2.06 12.30 -3.35
N ILE A 82 2.55 11.27 -2.65
CA ILE A 82 3.12 10.08 -3.28
C ILE A 82 2.03 9.00 -3.26
N THR A 83 1.34 8.86 -4.38
CA THR A 83 0.25 7.93 -4.57
C THR A 83 0.17 7.51 -6.03
N PRO A 84 -0.23 6.26 -6.34
CA PRO A 84 -0.41 5.82 -7.71
C PRO A 84 -1.57 6.55 -8.38
N THR A 85 -1.64 6.47 -9.71
CA THR A 85 -2.76 7.04 -10.48
C THR A 85 -4.03 6.21 -10.35
N GLU A 86 -3.88 4.90 -10.18
CA GLU A 86 -5.01 3.99 -10.04
C GLU A 86 -5.27 3.68 -8.56
N SER A 87 -6.53 3.76 -8.17
CA SER A 87 -6.99 3.32 -6.86
C SER A 87 -7.46 1.88 -6.91
N ILE A 88 -7.44 1.18 -5.78
CA ILE A 88 -7.93 -0.19 -5.65
C ILE A 88 -8.74 -0.36 -4.37
N ASP A 89 -9.79 -1.18 -4.40
CA ASP A 89 -10.54 -1.55 -3.21
C ASP A 89 -10.07 -2.89 -2.61
N LEU A 90 -10.42 -3.12 -1.36
CA LEU A 90 -9.95 -4.30 -0.61
C LEU A 90 -10.44 -5.62 -1.22
N CYS A 91 -11.64 -5.66 -1.79
CA CYS A 91 -12.17 -6.87 -2.44
C CYS A 91 -11.35 -7.21 -3.68
N SER A 92 -11.05 -6.22 -4.53
CA SER A 92 -10.22 -6.39 -5.72
C SER A 92 -8.79 -6.86 -5.38
N ILE A 93 -8.22 -6.39 -4.26
CA ILE A 93 -6.93 -6.89 -3.76
C ILE A 93 -7.02 -8.39 -3.46
N VAL A 94 -8.08 -8.85 -2.79
CA VAL A 94 -8.24 -10.27 -2.47
C VAL A 94 -8.48 -11.11 -3.73
N GLU A 95 -9.18 -10.58 -4.72
CA GLU A 95 -9.34 -11.25 -6.02
C GLU A 95 -7.97 -11.47 -6.68
N ILE A 96 -7.11 -10.45 -6.73
CA ILE A 96 -5.73 -10.57 -7.25
C ILE A 96 -4.94 -11.61 -6.46
N ILE A 97 -4.99 -11.60 -5.12
CA ILE A 97 -4.31 -12.59 -4.28
C ILE A 97 -4.82 -14.00 -4.59
N ASN A 98 -6.11 -14.17 -4.71
CA ASN A 98 -6.73 -15.44 -5.08
C ASN A 98 -6.37 -15.89 -6.52
N GLU A 99 -6.12 -14.98 -7.45
CA GLU A 99 -5.62 -15.32 -8.77
C GLU A 99 -4.17 -15.82 -8.75
N ILE A 100 -3.34 -15.22 -7.90
CA ILE A 100 -1.91 -15.54 -7.76
C ILE A 100 -1.70 -16.84 -6.99
N GLY A 101 -2.44 -17.01 -5.88
CA GLY A 101 -2.26 -18.14 -4.96
C GLY A 101 -2.84 -19.45 -5.47
N ASP A 102 -2.26 -20.55 -5.00
CA ASP A 102 -2.75 -21.90 -5.26
C ASP A 102 -4.07 -22.19 -4.50
N PHE A 103 -4.25 -21.55 -3.34
CA PHE A 103 -5.47 -21.63 -2.53
C PHE A 103 -6.42 -20.46 -2.85
N LYS A 104 -7.73 -20.72 -2.77
CA LYS A 104 -8.76 -19.69 -2.94
C LYS A 104 -9.38 -19.38 -1.59
N SER A 105 -8.91 -18.31 -0.96
CA SER A 105 -9.46 -17.84 0.31
C SER A 105 -10.92 -17.43 0.17
N GLU A 106 -11.79 -17.94 1.05
CA GLU A 106 -13.14 -17.42 1.18
C GLU A 106 -13.13 -15.98 1.67
N VAL A 107 -13.96 -15.13 1.06
CA VAL A 107 -14.01 -13.68 1.37
C VAL A 107 -15.34 -13.34 2.02
N THR A 108 -15.30 -12.71 3.19
CA THR A 108 -16.49 -12.20 3.86
C THR A 108 -16.36 -10.69 4.11
N VAL A 109 -17.32 -9.91 3.61
CA VAL A 109 -17.47 -8.49 3.94
C VAL A 109 -18.55 -8.33 5.01
N LYS A 110 -18.17 -7.88 6.22
CA LYS A 110 -19.08 -7.80 7.38
C LYS A 110 -20.14 -6.71 7.24
N ASN A 111 -19.75 -5.55 6.72
CA ASN A 111 -20.64 -4.40 6.62
C ASN A 111 -20.78 -4.00 5.14
N PRO A 112 -22.01 -3.80 4.65
CA PRO A 112 -22.23 -3.46 3.24
C PRO A 112 -21.77 -2.04 2.89
N GLY A 113 -21.60 -1.79 1.59
CA GLY A 113 -21.23 -0.49 1.04
C GLY A 113 -19.75 -0.17 1.19
N LEU A 114 -19.38 1.04 0.75
CA LEU A 114 -18.01 1.55 0.80
C LEU A 114 -17.81 2.44 2.03
N ASN A 115 -16.67 2.25 2.70
CA ASN A 115 -16.18 3.15 3.73
C ASN A 115 -15.58 4.43 3.12
N TYR A 116 -15.06 5.36 3.93
CA TYR A 116 -14.35 6.55 3.46
C TYR A 116 -13.13 6.15 2.64
N GLN A 117 -12.97 6.80 1.49
CA GLN A 117 -11.83 6.56 0.60
C GLN A 117 -10.54 7.19 1.13
N TYR A 118 -9.43 6.56 0.82
CA TYR A 118 -8.08 7.05 1.12
C TYR A 118 -7.33 7.23 -0.19
N THR A 119 -7.70 8.29 -0.92
CA THR A 119 -7.18 8.61 -2.26
C THR A 119 -6.76 10.06 -2.35
N ALA A 120 -5.84 10.39 -3.25
CA ALA A 120 -5.36 11.75 -3.44
C ALA A 120 -4.94 12.03 -4.89
N ASP A 121 -4.93 13.30 -5.24
CA ASP A 121 -4.36 13.79 -6.49
C ASP A 121 -2.83 13.65 -6.49
N ASN A 122 -2.26 13.09 -7.55
CA ASN A 122 -0.83 12.87 -7.73
C ASN A 122 -0.21 13.73 -8.85
N THR A 123 -0.92 14.72 -9.36
CA THR A 123 -0.47 15.56 -10.47
C THR A 123 0.94 16.10 -10.26
N ARG A 124 1.24 16.64 -9.08
CA ARG A 124 2.57 17.17 -8.75
C ARG A 124 3.64 16.09 -8.69
N LEU A 125 3.30 14.88 -8.28
CA LEU A 125 4.22 13.74 -8.34
C LEU A 125 4.57 13.43 -9.80
N LEU A 126 3.60 13.35 -10.68
CA LEU A 126 3.82 13.08 -12.10
C LEU A 126 4.65 14.19 -12.78
N GLU A 127 4.41 15.45 -12.43
CA GLU A 127 5.24 16.57 -12.88
C GLU A 127 6.70 16.43 -12.40
N ASN A 128 6.92 15.95 -11.18
CA ASN A 128 8.27 15.71 -10.65
C ASN A 128 8.94 14.52 -11.33
N MET A 129 8.21 13.43 -11.59
CA MET A 129 8.75 12.19 -12.13
C MET A 129 8.97 12.24 -13.65
N GLY A 130 8.17 13.04 -14.36
CA GLY A 130 8.19 13.14 -15.82
C GLY A 130 7.21 12.15 -16.48
N ASN A 131 6.98 12.35 -17.78
CA ASN A 131 5.94 11.66 -18.56
C ASN A 131 6.20 10.15 -18.77
N ASP A 132 7.43 9.71 -18.60
CA ASP A 132 7.84 8.31 -18.80
C ASP A 132 7.71 7.46 -17.53
N PHE A 133 7.31 8.07 -16.40
CA PHE A 133 7.14 7.34 -15.15
C PHE A 133 5.86 6.51 -15.18
N VAL A 134 6.04 5.21 -14.99
CA VAL A 134 4.94 4.24 -14.95
C VAL A 134 4.97 3.51 -13.60
N PHE A 135 3.82 3.52 -12.92
CA PHE A 135 3.65 2.73 -11.70
C PHE A 135 3.60 1.24 -12.00
N THR A 136 4.16 0.45 -11.10
CA THR A 136 3.97 -1.00 -11.07
C THR A 136 2.48 -1.30 -10.87
N SER A 137 1.92 -2.19 -11.68
CA SER A 137 0.51 -2.58 -11.52
C SER A 137 0.28 -3.28 -10.17
N TYR A 138 -0.93 -3.19 -9.63
CA TYR A 138 -1.27 -3.89 -8.39
C TYR A 138 -1.00 -5.40 -8.48
N LYS A 139 -1.30 -6.01 -9.62
CA LYS A 139 -1.06 -7.44 -9.83
C LYS A 139 0.43 -7.80 -9.75
N GLU A 140 1.31 -7.00 -10.35
CA GLU A 140 2.75 -7.21 -10.30
C GLU A 140 3.30 -6.99 -8.89
N GLY A 141 3.00 -5.86 -8.25
CA GLY A 141 3.50 -5.56 -6.91
C GLY A 141 2.98 -6.53 -5.84
N ILE A 142 1.71 -6.95 -5.93
CA ILE A 142 1.14 -7.97 -5.03
C ILE A 142 1.80 -9.33 -5.29
N LYS A 143 2.06 -9.68 -6.56
CA LYS A 143 2.75 -10.94 -6.90
C LYS A 143 4.16 -10.99 -6.32
N GLU A 144 4.95 -9.94 -6.47
CA GLU A 144 6.31 -9.89 -5.90
C GLU A 144 6.27 -10.04 -4.38
N LEU A 145 5.34 -9.38 -3.71
CA LEU A 145 5.17 -9.50 -2.26
C LEU A 145 4.68 -10.89 -1.83
N TYR A 146 3.79 -11.51 -2.62
CA TYR A 146 3.31 -12.87 -2.40
C TYR A 146 4.45 -13.88 -2.50
N ASP A 147 5.26 -13.80 -3.54
CA ASP A 147 6.41 -14.67 -3.76
C ASP A 147 7.43 -14.52 -2.61
N TYR A 148 7.70 -13.28 -2.19
CA TYR A 148 8.57 -13.01 -1.02
C TYR A 148 8.06 -13.69 0.26
N TYR A 149 6.77 -13.58 0.59
CA TYR A 149 6.21 -14.22 1.78
C TYR A 149 6.19 -15.75 1.66
N LYS A 150 5.89 -16.27 0.46
CA LYS A 150 5.92 -17.72 0.19
C LYS A 150 7.31 -18.32 0.41
N GLU A 151 8.35 -17.65 -0.04
CA GLU A 151 9.75 -18.09 0.12
C GLU A 151 10.28 -17.97 1.55
N ASN A 152 9.72 -17.08 2.35
CA ASN A 152 10.16 -16.81 3.72
C ASN A 152 9.19 -17.28 4.80
N LEU A 153 8.16 -18.05 4.45
CA LEU A 153 7.05 -18.40 5.33
C LEU A 153 7.51 -19.10 6.63
N ASP A 154 8.57 -19.88 6.57
CA ASP A 154 9.18 -20.60 7.70
C ASP A 154 9.82 -19.66 8.74
N ARG A 155 10.10 -18.41 8.38
CA ARG A 155 10.74 -17.39 9.23
C ARG A 155 9.75 -16.40 9.83
N LEU A 156 8.48 -16.47 9.43
CA LEU A 156 7.45 -15.52 9.83
C LEU A 156 6.62 -16.06 10.99
N ASP A 157 6.11 -15.14 11.83
CA ASP A 157 5.21 -15.50 12.92
C ASP A 157 3.80 -15.79 12.38
N THR A 158 3.56 -17.02 11.97
CA THR A 158 2.27 -17.47 11.46
C THR A 158 1.20 -17.54 12.55
N GLU A 159 1.58 -17.68 13.82
CA GLU A 159 0.63 -17.70 14.94
C GLU A 159 0.02 -16.31 15.17
N ALA A 160 0.77 -15.23 14.92
CA ALA A 160 0.22 -13.88 14.97
C ALA A 160 -0.90 -13.67 13.93
N ILE A 161 -0.77 -14.27 12.74
CA ILE A 161 -1.81 -14.22 11.70
C ILE A 161 -3.04 -15.04 12.12
N ARG A 162 -2.87 -16.22 12.72
CA ARG A 162 -3.97 -17.07 13.17
C ARG A 162 -4.82 -16.41 14.27
N LYS A 163 -4.26 -15.51 15.07
CA LYS A 163 -4.99 -14.73 16.08
C LYS A 163 -5.94 -13.69 15.48
N ASP A 164 -5.71 -13.30 14.23
CA ASP A 164 -6.55 -12.39 13.43
C ASP A 164 -7.00 -11.11 14.15
N GLU A 165 -6.04 -10.37 14.70
CA GLU A 165 -6.33 -9.15 15.46
C GLU A 165 -6.61 -7.92 14.58
N LEU A 166 -6.34 -8.00 13.27
CA LEU A 166 -6.50 -6.89 12.33
C LEU A 166 -7.89 -6.23 12.44
N LEU A 167 -8.95 -7.04 12.53
CA LEU A 167 -10.33 -6.54 12.56
C LEU A 167 -10.66 -5.70 13.78
N LYS A 168 -9.93 -5.84 14.89
CA LYS A 168 -10.15 -5.04 16.11
C LYS A 168 -9.88 -3.55 15.90
N TYR A 169 -9.06 -3.21 14.90
CA TYR A 169 -8.64 -1.85 14.59
C TYR A 169 -9.40 -1.23 13.40
N CYS A 170 -10.22 -2.03 12.71
CA CYS A 170 -10.99 -1.56 11.57
C CYS A 170 -12.23 -0.79 12.00
N LYS A 171 -12.35 0.48 11.59
CA LYS A 171 -13.54 1.30 11.80
C LYS A 171 -14.51 1.15 10.64
N THR A 172 -15.80 1.28 10.90
CA THR A 172 -16.85 1.35 9.88
C THR A 172 -17.35 2.78 9.71
N LYS A 173 -17.78 3.09 8.49
CA LYS A 173 -18.63 4.23 8.25
C LYS A 173 -20.05 3.83 8.70
N GLY A 174 -20.58 4.52 9.70
CA GLY A 174 -21.95 4.37 10.13
C GLY A 174 -22.95 4.84 9.07
#